data_756b780686b05f6618a0ce7bd064ae4e
#
_entry.id   756b780686b05f6618a0ce7bd064ae4e
#
_cell.length_a   1.000
_cell.length_b   1.000
_cell.length_c   1.000
_cell.angle_alpha   90.00
_cell.angle_beta   90.00
_cell.angle_gamma   90.00
#
_symmetry.space_group_name_H-M   'P 1'
#
loop_
_entity.id
_entity.type
_entity.pdbx_description
1 polymer ?
#
loop_
_entity_poly.entity_id
_entity_poly.type
_entity_poly.pdbx_seq_one_letter_code
_entity_poly.pdbx_strand_id
1 'polypeptide(L)'
;MTRILLAEDQAMVRGALAALLALEADLEVVAQVGRGDDVVPAALAARPDVALLDIEMPGLDGLTAAAQLRAAVPGCRVAILTTFGRPGYLRRAMEAGATGFLLKEAPAAELADAVRRVARGQRVVDPALALAALSEGANPLSEREREALALSATSGTVADIAAQLGLSEGTVRNHLSAAIQKTGARNRAEAARIAADKGWLAPEVEG
;
A
#
# COMPACT_ATOMS: atom_id res chain seq x y z
N MET A 1 9.01 25.43 5.75
CA MET A 1 9.12 24.25 6.61
C MET A 1 8.07 23.27 6.13
N THR A 2 8.48 22.09 5.68
CA THR A 2 7.57 21.08 5.12
C THR A 2 6.95 20.28 6.26
N ARG A 3 5.63 20.28 6.35
CA ARG A 3 4.85 19.61 7.40
C ARG A 3 4.54 18.18 6.97
N ILE A 4 4.86 17.22 7.82
CA ILE A 4 4.80 15.80 7.50
C ILE A 4 3.82 15.09 8.45
N LEU A 5 2.89 14.30 7.88
CA LEU A 5 2.17 13.27 8.59
C LEU A 5 2.89 11.94 8.34
N LEU A 6 3.18 11.19 9.40
CA LEU A 6 3.80 9.87 9.34
C LEU A 6 2.82 8.81 9.83
N ALA A 7 2.47 7.87 8.95
CA ALA A 7 1.61 6.74 9.26
C ALA A 7 2.40 5.43 9.11
N GLU A 8 2.55 4.71 10.23
CA GLU A 8 3.37 3.51 10.36
C GLU A 8 2.88 2.73 11.58
N ASP A 9 2.53 1.46 11.43
CA ASP A 9 1.97 0.66 12.51
C ASP A 9 3.02 0.29 13.57
N GLN A 10 4.26 0.02 13.15
CA GLN A 10 5.34 -0.35 14.05
C GLN A 10 5.88 0.87 14.81
N ALA A 11 5.54 0.96 16.09
CA ALA A 11 5.87 2.12 16.94
C ALA A 11 7.38 2.46 16.94
N MET A 12 8.25 1.45 16.91
CA MET A 12 9.71 1.65 16.89
C MET A 12 10.16 2.24 15.55
N VAL A 13 9.65 1.75 14.43
CA VAL A 13 9.96 2.26 13.08
C VAL A 13 9.43 3.68 12.94
N ARG A 14 8.19 3.94 13.36
CA ARG A 14 7.57 5.26 13.36
C ARG A 14 8.40 6.26 14.16
N GLY A 15 8.84 5.88 15.36
CA GLY A 15 9.70 6.73 16.19
C GLY A 15 11.05 7.01 15.57
N ALA A 16 11.70 6.00 14.97
CA ALA A 16 12.97 6.17 14.28
C ALA A 16 12.86 7.09 13.06
N LEU A 17 11.84 6.91 12.21
CA LEU A 17 11.60 7.76 11.06
C LEU A 17 11.32 9.22 11.48
N ALA A 18 10.49 9.41 12.52
CA ALA A 18 10.21 10.74 13.05
C ALA A 18 11.48 11.43 13.58
N ALA A 19 12.32 10.70 14.31
CA ALA A 19 13.59 11.23 14.81
C ALA A 19 14.58 11.59 13.68
N LEU A 20 14.67 10.76 12.64
CA LEU A 20 15.52 11.02 11.47
C LEU A 20 15.05 12.27 10.71
N LEU A 21 13.75 12.42 10.48
CA LEU A 21 13.21 13.60 9.81
C LEU A 21 13.37 14.87 10.64
N ALA A 22 13.32 14.78 11.97
CA ALA A 22 13.52 15.92 12.87
C ALA A 22 14.96 16.45 12.91
N LEU A 23 15.95 15.71 12.37
CA LEU A 23 17.32 16.19 12.20
C LEU A 23 17.42 17.26 11.09
N GLU A 24 16.44 17.34 10.21
CA GLU A 24 16.40 18.26 9.10
C GLU A 24 15.66 19.55 9.49
N ALA A 25 16.34 20.70 9.44
CA ALA A 25 15.82 21.97 9.92
C ALA A 25 14.59 22.50 9.14
N ASP A 26 14.36 21.99 7.93
CA ASP A 26 13.26 22.39 7.04
C ASP A 26 12.09 21.42 7.01
N LEU A 27 12.16 20.30 7.79
CA LEU A 27 11.13 19.29 7.90
C LEU A 27 10.54 19.26 9.31
N GLU A 28 9.23 19.04 9.41
CA GLU A 28 8.52 18.96 10.70
C GLU A 28 7.50 17.82 10.66
N VAL A 29 7.62 16.83 11.55
CA VAL A 29 6.60 15.79 11.73
C VAL A 29 5.49 16.35 12.62
N VAL A 30 4.37 16.73 12.01
CA VAL A 30 3.25 17.38 12.68
C VAL A 30 2.18 16.42 13.18
N ALA A 31 2.18 15.18 12.67
CA ALA A 31 1.28 14.12 13.13
C ALA A 31 1.92 12.75 12.94
N GLN A 32 1.64 11.83 13.85
CA GLN A 32 2.05 10.44 13.80
C GLN A 32 0.85 9.56 14.12
N VAL A 33 0.56 8.57 13.27
CA VAL A 33 -0.54 7.62 13.46
C VAL A 33 -0.05 6.19 13.24
N GLY A 34 -0.69 5.22 13.89
CA GLY A 34 -0.34 3.81 13.79
C GLY A 34 -1.38 2.98 13.02
N ARG A 35 -2.42 3.62 12.49
CA ARG A 35 -3.55 2.98 11.80
C ARG A 35 -3.96 3.78 10.58
N GLY A 36 -4.38 3.08 9.54
CA GLY A 36 -4.78 3.74 8.29
C GLY A 36 -6.08 4.54 8.40
N ASP A 37 -7.01 4.13 9.27
CA ASP A 37 -8.26 4.86 9.53
C ASP A 37 -8.06 6.18 10.28
N ASP A 38 -6.91 6.37 10.98
CA ASP A 38 -6.55 7.63 11.63
C ASP A 38 -5.91 8.66 10.68
N VAL A 39 -5.49 8.25 9.48
CA VAL A 39 -4.73 9.11 8.54
C VAL A 39 -5.51 10.35 8.14
N VAL A 40 -6.74 10.19 7.66
CA VAL A 40 -7.56 11.32 7.19
C VAL A 40 -7.93 12.27 8.32
N PRO A 41 -8.43 11.80 9.50
CA PRO A 41 -8.67 12.68 10.65
C PRO A 41 -7.44 13.47 11.08
N ALA A 42 -6.28 12.82 11.18
CA ALA A 42 -5.03 13.48 11.55
C ALA A 42 -4.59 14.52 10.51
N ALA A 43 -4.75 14.23 9.22
CA ALA A 43 -4.39 15.15 8.15
C ALA A 43 -5.30 16.39 8.12
N LEU A 44 -6.59 16.24 8.37
CA LEU A 44 -7.52 17.36 8.47
C LEU A 44 -7.16 18.29 9.63
N ALA A 45 -6.75 17.73 10.77
CA ALA A 45 -6.35 18.49 11.95
C ALA A 45 -4.97 19.15 11.78
N ALA A 46 -3.98 18.40 11.33
CA ALA A 46 -2.59 18.85 11.27
C ALA A 46 -2.24 19.60 9.97
N ARG A 47 -3.02 19.45 8.90
CA ARG A 47 -2.79 20.05 7.56
C ARG A 47 -1.34 19.86 7.07
N PRO A 48 -0.90 18.61 6.87
CA PRO A 48 0.43 18.32 6.37
C PRO A 48 0.57 18.67 4.89
N ASP A 49 1.80 19.00 4.47
CA ASP A 49 2.16 19.16 3.05
C ASP A 49 2.40 17.80 2.40
N VAL A 50 2.95 16.85 3.19
CA VAL A 50 3.30 15.49 2.75
C VAL A 50 2.80 14.49 3.79
N ALA A 51 2.19 13.41 3.32
CA ALA A 51 1.91 12.21 4.12
C ALA A 51 2.82 11.07 3.68
N LEU A 52 3.57 10.52 4.63
CA LEU A 52 4.36 9.30 4.46
C LEU A 52 3.54 8.15 5.04
N LEU A 53 3.11 7.22 4.19
CA LEU A 53 2.21 6.15 4.57
C LEU A 53 2.87 4.78 4.34
N ASP A 54 2.92 3.96 5.37
CA ASP A 54 3.19 2.53 5.18
C ASP A 54 2.03 1.87 4.44
N ILE A 55 2.31 0.77 3.73
CA ILE A 55 1.28 -0.02 3.06
C ILE A 55 0.51 -0.87 4.06
N GLU A 56 1.23 -1.58 4.92
CA GLU A 56 0.66 -2.57 5.84
C GLU A 56 0.32 -1.90 7.17
N MET A 57 -0.94 -1.47 7.30
CA MET A 57 -1.44 -0.86 8.54
C MET A 57 -2.79 -1.45 8.95
N PRO A 58 -3.07 -1.59 10.25
CA PRO A 58 -4.37 -2.01 10.74
C PRO A 58 -5.46 -0.97 10.44
N GLY A 59 -6.71 -1.42 10.35
CA GLY A 59 -7.86 -0.59 9.99
C GLY A 59 -7.99 -0.44 8.49
N LEU A 60 -7.28 0.51 7.89
CA LEU A 60 -7.18 0.69 6.44
C LEU A 60 -5.74 0.49 5.98
N ASP A 61 -5.55 -0.19 4.86
CA ASP A 61 -4.24 -0.24 4.22
C ASP A 61 -3.81 1.14 3.70
N GLY A 62 -2.50 1.36 3.60
CA GLY A 62 -1.95 2.67 3.23
C GLY A 62 -2.33 3.12 1.83
N LEU A 63 -2.63 2.22 0.89
CA LEU A 63 -3.07 2.59 -0.46
C LEU A 63 -4.51 3.09 -0.45
N THR A 64 -5.38 2.44 0.33
CA THR A 64 -6.76 2.88 0.55
C THR A 64 -6.76 4.21 1.31
N ALA A 65 -5.95 4.36 2.35
CA ALA A 65 -5.78 5.61 3.09
C ALA A 65 -5.27 6.74 2.18
N ALA A 66 -4.33 6.46 1.27
CA ALA A 66 -3.83 7.42 0.28
C ALA A 66 -4.94 7.95 -0.65
N ALA A 67 -5.79 7.04 -1.17
CA ALA A 67 -6.90 7.43 -2.02
C ALA A 67 -7.92 8.31 -1.29
N GLN A 68 -8.27 7.95 -0.04
CA GLN A 68 -9.17 8.75 0.80
C GLN A 68 -8.55 10.11 1.17
N LEU A 69 -7.27 10.15 1.52
CA LEU A 69 -6.55 11.36 1.86
C LEU A 69 -6.51 12.34 0.68
N ARG A 70 -6.27 11.85 -0.53
CA ARG A 70 -6.28 12.67 -1.74
C ARG A 70 -7.63 13.35 -1.98
N ALA A 71 -8.72 12.64 -1.70
CA ALA A 71 -10.08 13.19 -1.84
C ALA A 71 -10.40 14.22 -0.74
N ALA A 72 -9.98 13.94 0.51
CA ALA A 72 -10.31 14.77 1.66
C ALA A 72 -9.38 15.99 1.83
N VAL A 73 -8.09 15.87 1.44
CA VAL A 73 -7.07 16.90 1.60
C VAL A 73 -6.25 17.03 0.30
N PRO A 74 -6.80 17.62 -0.78
CA PRO A 74 -6.13 17.67 -2.10
C PRO A 74 -4.77 18.36 -2.12
N GLY A 75 -4.49 19.23 -1.13
CA GLY A 75 -3.20 19.91 -0.97
C GLY A 75 -2.09 19.02 -0.39
N CYS A 76 -2.43 17.91 0.27
CA CYS A 76 -1.46 17.00 0.83
C CYS A 76 -0.93 16.02 -0.23
N ARG A 77 0.39 15.96 -0.39
CA ARG A 77 1.05 14.99 -1.27
C ARG A 77 1.27 13.69 -0.53
N VAL A 78 1.18 12.58 -1.25
CA VAL A 78 1.34 11.25 -0.63
C VAL A 78 2.60 10.57 -1.15
N ALA A 79 3.42 10.07 -0.24
CA ALA A 79 4.48 9.12 -0.52
C ALA A 79 4.23 7.82 0.27
N ILE A 80 4.31 6.70 -0.42
CA ILE A 80 4.23 5.37 0.18
C ILE A 80 5.62 4.96 0.64
N LEU A 81 5.70 4.46 1.87
CA LEU A 81 6.88 3.79 2.42
C LEU A 81 6.64 2.28 2.42
N THR A 82 7.62 1.49 2.02
CA THR A 82 7.51 0.03 2.02
C THR A 82 8.85 -0.63 2.34
N THR A 83 8.81 -1.75 3.05
CA THR A 83 9.99 -2.61 3.25
C THR A 83 10.30 -3.46 2.02
N PHE A 84 9.27 -3.78 1.24
CA PHE A 84 9.42 -4.62 0.06
C PHE A 84 8.87 -3.91 -1.17
N GLY A 85 9.75 -3.69 -2.13
CA GLY A 85 9.39 -3.12 -3.42
C GLY A 85 8.62 -4.09 -4.31
N ARG A 86 7.47 -4.58 -3.85
CA ARG A 86 6.61 -5.44 -4.68
C ARG A 86 6.08 -4.60 -5.85
N PRO A 87 6.38 -4.96 -7.09
CA PRO A 87 6.06 -4.13 -8.25
C PRO A 87 4.58 -3.80 -8.42
N GLY A 88 3.69 -4.71 -8.02
CA GLY A 88 2.24 -4.49 -8.03
C GLY A 88 1.79 -3.36 -7.10
N TYR A 89 2.49 -3.12 -6.00
CA TYR A 89 2.19 -2.01 -5.10
C TYR A 89 2.52 -0.66 -5.70
N LEU A 90 3.60 -0.56 -6.48
CA LEU A 90 3.94 0.70 -7.16
C LEU A 90 2.79 1.17 -8.06
N ARG A 91 2.24 0.28 -8.90
CA ARG A 91 1.11 0.64 -9.77
C ARG A 91 -0.11 1.09 -8.95
N ARG A 92 -0.52 0.32 -7.96
CA ARG A 92 -1.65 0.66 -7.09
C ARG A 92 -1.43 1.97 -6.34
N ALA A 93 -0.20 2.24 -5.87
CA ALA A 93 0.16 3.50 -5.23
C ALA A 93 -0.03 4.69 -6.20
N MET A 94 0.42 4.55 -7.45
CA MET A 94 0.26 5.58 -8.47
C MET A 94 -1.22 5.79 -8.85
N GLU A 95 -2.02 4.73 -8.95
CA GLU A 95 -3.46 4.79 -9.18
C GLU A 95 -4.19 5.46 -8.00
N ALA A 96 -3.78 5.19 -6.76
CA ALA A 96 -4.26 5.88 -5.56
C ALA A 96 -3.83 7.36 -5.50
N GLY A 97 -2.94 7.80 -6.40
CA GLY A 97 -2.49 9.19 -6.54
C GLY A 97 -1.27 9.52 -5.69
N ALA A 98 -0.51 8.53 -5.22
CA ALA A 98 0.77 8.76 -4.59
C ALA A 98 1.76 9.38 -5.59
N THR A 99 2.55 10.33 -5.12
CA THR A 99 3.63 10.98 -5.88
C THR A 99 5.01 10.43 -5.51
N GLY A 100 5.12 9.75 -4.36
CA GLY A 100 6.32 9.08 -3.89
C GLY A 100 6.10 7.59 -3.67
N PHE A 101 7.13 6.77 -3.98
CA PHE A 101 7.19 5.36 -3.60
C PHE A 101 8.63 5.04 -3.19
N LEU A 102 8.83 4.86 -1.89
CA LEU A 102 10.13 4.87 -1.23
C LEU A 102 10.33 3.58 -0.45
N LEU A 103 11.58 3.13 -0.38
CA LEU A 103 11.96 2.01 0.48
C LEU A 103 12.25 2.51 1.91
N LYS A 104 11.76 1.81 2.93
CA LYS A 104 12.08 2.09 4.34
C LYS A 104 13.56 1.86 4.66
N GLU A 105 14.24 1.07 3.84
CA GLU A 105 15.67 0.77 3.96
C GLU A 105 16.57 1.83 3.32
N ALA A 106 15.99 2.84 2.65
CA ALA A 106 16.76 3.92 2.05
C ALA A 106 17.52 4.72 3.13
N PRO A 107 18.73 5.22 2.82
CA PRO A 107 19.45 6.10 3.73
C PRO A 107 18.64 7.31 4.16
N ALA A 108 18.77 7.75 5.41
CA ALA A 108 17.99 8.86 5.96
C ALA A 108 18.05 10.15 5.11
N ALA A 109 19.21 10.46 4.56
CA ALA A 109 19.40 11.62 3.68
C ALA A 109 18.60 11.51 2.38
N GLU A 110 18.47 10.31 1.83
CA GLU A 110 17.65 10.05 0.63
C GLU A 110 16.16 10.17 0.94
N LEU A 111 15.72 9.71 2.11
CA LEU A 111 14.34 9.89 2.57
C LEU A 111 13.99 11.38 2.69
N ALA A 112 14.85 12.18 3.34
CA ALA A 112 14.63 13.61 3.50
C ALA A 112 14.58 14.33 2.13
N ASP A 113 15.49 14.02 1.20
CA ASP A 113 15.45 14.58 -0.16
C ASP A 113 14.17 14.15 -0.91
N ALA A 114 13.79 12.90 -0.80
CA ALA A 114 12.57 12.39 -1.40
C ALA A 114 11.33 13.14 -0.90
N VAL A 115 11.23 13.40 0.41
CA VAL A 115 10.14 14.19 1.01
C VAL A 115 10.11 15.61 0.42
N ARG A 116 11.26 16.26 0.30
CA ARG A 116 11.36 17.61 -0.31
C ARG A 116 10.89 17.63 -1.76
N ARG A 117 11.25 16.60 -2.53
CA ARG A 117 10.84 16.46 -3.93
C ARG A 117 9.36 16.19 -4.06
N VAL A 118 8.81 15.29 -3.21
CA VAL A 118 7.36 15.02 -3.13
C VAL A 118 6.60 16.30 -2.77
N ALA A 119 7.05 17.08 -1.78
CA ALA A 119 6.43 18.33 -1.38
C ALA A 119 6.32 19.34 -2.55
N ARG A 120 7.31 19.33 -3.47
CA ARG A 120 7.29 20.14 -4.70
C ARG A 120 6.43 19.55 -5.81
N GLY A 121 5.74 18.42 -5.57
CA GLY A 121 4.91 17.74 -6.57
C GLY A 121 5.69 16.90 -7.57
N GLN A 122 6.98 16.64 -7.34
CA GLN A 122 7.77 15.77 -8.18
C GLN A 122 7.43 14.29 -7.88
N ARG A 123 7.43 13.47 -8.93
CA ARG A 123 7.34 12.03 -8.74
C ARG A 123 8.68 11.47 -8.31
N VAL A 124 8.67 10.73 -7.22
CA VAL A 124 9.87 10.09 -6.66
C VAL A 124 9.61 8.60 -6.54
N VAL A 125 10.28 7.81 -7.36
CA VAL A 125 10.22 6.35 -7.34
C VAL A 125 11.64 5.83 -7.33
N ASP A 126 11.91 4.87 -6.47
CA ASP A 126 13.19 4.17 -6.49
C ASP A 126 13.41 3.51 -7.87
N PRO A 127 14.56 3.70 -8.54
CA PRO A 127 14.81 3.18 -9.88
C PRO A 127 14.70 1.65 -9.98
N ALA A 128 15.12 0.91 -8.94
CA ALA A 128 15.02 -0.54 -8.92
C ALA A 128 13.55 -0.99 -8.88
N LEU A 129 12.70 -0.28 -8.11
CA LEU A 129 11.27 -0.55 -8.05
C LEU A 129 10.57 -0.22 -9.38
N ALA A 130 10.97 0.87 -10.01
CA ALA A 130 10.42 1.24 -11.32
C ALA A 130 10.76 0.18 -12.38
N LEU A 131 12.00 -0.29 -12.41
CA LEU A 131 12.45 -1.35 -13.33
C LEU A 131 11.72 -2.67 -13.08
N ALA A 132 11.58 -3.08 -11.82
CA ALA A 132 10.86 -4.29 -11.44
C ALA A 132 9.38 -4.22 -11.86
N ALA A 133 8.72 -3.08 -11.65
CA ALA A 133 7.33 -2.87 -12.07
C ALA A 133 7.12 -2.91 -13.58
N LEU A 134 8.11 -2.45 -14.37
CA LEU A 134 8.08 -2.52 -15.83
C LEU A 134 8.25 -3.97 -16.34
N SER A 135 9.01 -4.80 -15.63
CA SER A 135 9.28 -6.18 -16.04
C SER A 135 8.15 -7.17 -15.71
N GLU A 136 7.31 -6.88 -14.74
CA GLU A 136 6.26 -7.83 -14.28
C GLU A 136 4.94 -7.80 -15.08
N GLY A 137 4.73 -6.83 -15.94
CA GLY A 137 3.51 -6.72 -16.73
C GLY A 137 2.24 -6.34 -15.90
N ALA A 138 1.08 -6.41 -16.56
CA ALA A 138 -0.20 -6.10 -15.91
C ALA A 138 -0.68 -7.26 -15.03
N ASN A 139 -1.44 -6.94 -13.96
CA ASN A 139 -2.12 -7.97 -13.16
C ASN A 139 -3.07 -8.78 -14.07
N PRO A 140 -2.86 -10.10 -14.22
CA PRO A 140 -3.67 -10.92 -15.11
C PRO A 140 -5.03 -11.31 -14.49
N LEU A 141 -5.20 -11.10 -13.18
CA LEU A 141 -6.40 -11.48 -12.45
C LEU A 141 -7.51 -10.43 -12.62
N SER A 142 -8.72 -10.89 -12.92
CA SER A 142 -9.91 -10.06 -12.85
C SER A 142 -10.25 -9.68 -11.40
N GLU A 143 -11.11 -8.69 -11.19
CA GLU A 143 -11.55 -8.28 -9.86
C GLU A 143 -12.16 -9.45 -9.07
N ARG A 144 -13.05 -10.22 -9.68
CA ARG A 144 -13.69 -11.38 -9.06
C ARG A 144 -12.71 -12.53 -8.76
N GLU A 145 -11.71 -12.72 -9.58
CA GLU A 145 -10.63 -13.70 -9.31
C GLU A 145 -9.78 -13.24 -8.12
N ARG A 146 -9.49 -11.94 -7.99
CA ARG A 146 -8.76 -11.37 -6.86
C ARG A 146 -9.54 -11.51 -5.55
N GLU A 147 -10.82 -11.15 -5.56
CA GLU A 147 -11.70 -11.28 -4.38
C GLU A 147 -11.78 -12.75 -3.90
N ALA A 148 -12.06 -13.67 -4.83
CA ALA A 148 -12.13 -15.10 -4.49
C ALA A 148 -10.79 -15.65 -3.98
N LEU A 149 -9.67 -15.20 -4.57
CA LEU A 149 -8.34 -15.64 -4.20
C LEU A 149 -7.91 -15.07 -2.84
N ALA A 150 -8.19 -13.80 -2.54
CA ALA A 150 -7.92 -13.18 -1.25
C ALA A 150 -8.67 -13.91 -0.13
N LEU A 151 -9.98 -14.12 -0.29
CA LEU A 151 -10.77 -14.87 0.69
C LEU A 151 -10.31 -16.31 0.84
N SER A 152 -9.69 -16.91 -0.17
CA SER A 152 -9.19 -18.28 -0.07
C SER A 152 -7.95 -18.42 0.83
N ALA A 153 -7.30 -17.35 1.19
CA ALA A 153 -6.19 -17.34 2.14
C ALA A 153 -6.70 -17.45 3.59
N THR A 154 -7.86 -16.83 3.89
CA THR A 154 -8.45 -16.75 5.24
C THR A 154 -9.63 -17.68 5.43
N SER A 155 -10.39 -17.98 4.37
CA SER A 155 -11.59 -18.83 4.42
C SER A 155 -11.28 -20.31 4.21
N GLY A 156 -11.85 -21.17 5.06
CA GLY A 156 -11.61 -22.63 5.04
C GLY A 156 -12.16 -23.34 3.79
N THR A 157 -13.40 -23.01 3.37
CA THR A 157 -14.11 -23.74 2.32
C THR A 157 -14.58 -22.84 1.17
N VAL A 158 -14.85 -23.47 0.01
CA VAL A 158 -15.44 -22.78 -1.15
C VAL A 158 -16.86 -22.27 -0.82
N ALA A 159 -17.59 -22.98 0.05
CA ALA A 159 -18.92 -22.56 0.48
C ALA A 159 -18.86 -21.24 1.29
N ASP A 160 -17.87 -21.09 2.17
CA ASP A 160 -17.68 -19.86 2.95
C ASP A 160 -17.37 -18.67 2.03
N ILE A 161 -16.49 -18.86 1.04
CA ILE A 161 -16.15 -17.84 0.05
C ILE A 161 -17.39 -17.47 -0.77
N ALA A 162 -18.19 -18.46 -1.19
CA ALA A 162 -19.40 -18.25 -1.96
C ALA A 162 -20.43 -17.41 -1.18
N ALA A 163 -20.61 -17.72 0.11
CA ALA A 163 -21.48 -16.96 1.00
C ALA A 163 -21.03 -15.51 1.15
N GLN A 164 -19.72 -15.26 1.35
CA GLN A 164 -19.17 -13.92 1.52
C GLN A 164 -19.27 -13.07 0.23
N LEU A 165 -19.09 -13.69 -0.94
CA LEU A 165 -19.16 -12.99 -2.22
C LEU A 165 -20.58 -12.89 -2.81
N GLY A 166 -21.58 -13.58 -2.21
CA GLY A 166 -22.93 -13.67 -2.76
C GLY A 166 -22.98 -14.44 -4.10
N LEU A 167 -22.11 -15.43 -4.27
CA LEU A 167 -21.98 -16.24 -5.50
C LEU A 167 -22.32 -17.72 -5.26
N SER A 168 -22.52 -18.46 -6.35
CA SER A 168 -22.60 -19.92 -6.26
C SER A 168 -21.21 -20.54 -6.04
N GLU A 169 -21.15 -21.69 -5.35
CA GLU A 169 -19.88 -22.43 -5.21
C GLU A 169 -19.24 -22.78 -6.56
N GLY A 170 -20.05 -23.09 -7.58
CA GLY A 170 -19.55 -23.36 -8.92
C GLY A 170 -18.86 -22.15 -9.54
N THR A 171 -19.41 -20.96 -9.35
CA THR A 171 -18.82 -19.70 -9.81
C THR A 171 -17.50 -19.42 -9.10
N VAL A 172 -17.46 -19.61 -7.78
CA VAL A 172 -16.21 -19.46 -6.99
C VAL A 172 -15.12 -20.45 -7.44
N ARG A 173 -15.49 -21.73 -7.67
CA ARG A 173 -14.52 -22.73 -8.20
C ARG A 173 -13.96 -22.31 -9.56
N ASN A 174 -14.78 -21.73 -10.44
CA ASN A 174 -14.32 -21.22 -11.73
C ASN A 174 -13.35 -20.04 -11.57
N HIS A 175 -13.65 -19.06 -10.70
CA HIS A 175 -12.75 -17.94 -10.43
C HIS A 175 -11.41 -18.41 -9.83
N LEU A 176 -11.44 -19.32 -8.84
CA LEU A 176 -10.22 -19.88 -8.25
C LEU A 176 -9.40 -20.69 -9.28
N SER A 177 -10.05 -21.50 -10.13
CA SER A 177 -9.37 -22.25 -11.17
C SER A 177 -8.70 -21.34 -12.21
N ALA A 178 -9.39 -20.30 -12.63
CA ALA A 178 -8.83 -19.29 -13.54
C ALA A 178 -7.64 -18.55 -12.90
N ALA A 179 -7.74 -18.18 -11.61
CA ALA A 179 -6.67 -17.55 -10.88
C ALA A 179 -5.44 -18.45 -10.76
N ILE A 180 -5.61 -19.75 -10.43
CA ILE A 180 -4.54 -20.76 -10.39
C ILE A 180 -3.84 -20.85 -11.75
N GLN A 181 -4.60 -20.92 -12.84
CA GLN A 181 -4.05 -21.00 -14.20
C GLN A 181 -3.26 -19.74 -14.55
N LYS A 182 -3.81 -18.56 -14.29
CA LYS A 182 -3.18 -17.27 -14.62
C LYS A 182 -1.92 -16.98 -13.80
N THR A 183 -1.86 -17.49 -12.56
CA THR A 183 -0.67 -17.36 -11.70
C THR A 183 0.39 -18.41 -11.97
N GLY A 184 0.07 -19.47 -12.73
CA GLY A 184 0.94 -20.64 -12.93
C GLY A 184 1.13 -21.49 -11.68
N ALA A 185 0.24 -21.35 -10.68
CA ALA A 185 0.31 -22.03 -9.40
C ALA A 185 -0.23 -23.48 -9.49
N ARG A 186 0.18 -24.33 -8.55
CA ARG A 186 -0.28 -25.72 -8.45
C ARG A 186 -1.61 -25.85 -7.69
N ASN A 187 -1.93 -24.87 -6.84
CA ASN A 187 -3.14 -24.86 -6.03
C ASN A 187 -3.50 -23.43 -5.60
N ARG A 188 -4.67 -23.28 -4.95
CA ARG A 188 -5.20 -21.96 -4.53
C ARG A 188 -4.31 -21.25 -3.51
N ALA A 189 -3.67 -21.99 -2.59
CA ALA A 189 -2.82 -21.39 -1.56
C ALA A 189 -1.53 -20.81 -2.18
N GLU A 190 -0.93 -21.54 -3.12
CA GLU A 190 0.23 -21.05 -3.88
C GLU A 190 -0.15 -19.86 -4.78
N ALA A 191 -1.34 -19.91 -5.40
CA ALA A 191 -1.85 -18.81 -6.20
C ALA A 191 -2.05 -17.53 -5.37
N ALA A 192 -2.62 -17.66 -4.17
CA ALA A 192 -2.81 -16.56 -3.24
C ALA A 192 -1.46 -15.96 -2.81
N ARG A 193 -0.48 -16.80 -2.45
CA ARG A 193 0.86 -16.34 -2.10
C ARG A 193 1.54 -15.62 -3.26
N ILE A 194 1.54 -16.18 -4.47
CA ILE A 194 2.12 -15.53 -5.66
C ILE A 194 1.43 -14.20 -5.93
N ALA A 195 0.11 -14.15 -5.84
CA ALA A 195 -0.65 -12.93 -6.08
C ALA A 195 -0.43 -11.87 -5.00
N ALA A 196 -0.24 -12.26 -3.74
CA ALA A 196 0.14 -11.36 -2.64
C ALA A 196 1.56 -10.84 -2.85
N ASP A 197 2.54 -11.70 -3.13
CA ASP A 197 3.94 -11.34 -3.39
C ASP A 197 4.06 -10.35 -4.56
N LYS A 198 3.19 -10.49 -5.57
CA LYS A 198 3.13 -9.58 -6.72
C LYS A 198 2.26 -8.33 -6.47
N GLY A 199 1.67 -8.17 -5.27
CA GLY A 199 0.77 -7.07 -4.95
C GLY A 199 -0.49 -7.04 -5.81
N TRP A 200 -0.92 -8.19 -6.32
CA TRP A 200 -2.16 -8.32 -7.10
C TRP A 200 -3.40 -8.44 -6.23
N LEU A 201 -3.25 -8.83 -4.97
CA LEU A 201 -4.30 -8.83 -3.96
C LEU A 201 -4.21 -7.55 -3.12
N ALA A 202 -5.33 -7.13 -2.52
CA ALA A 202 -5.29 -6.14 -1.45
C ALA A 202 -4.52 -6.71 -0.25
N PRO A 203 -3.78 -5.90 0.53
CA PRO A 203 -3.22 -6.37 1.79
C PRO A 203 -4.36 -6.84 2.70
N GLU A 204 -4.12 -7.93 3.42
CA GLU A 204 -5.04 -8.39 4.46
C GLU A 204 -5.05 -7.34 5.57
N VAL A 205 -6.23 -6.81 5.86
CA VAL A 205 -6.45 -6.01 7.06
C VAL A 205 -6.64 -7.01 8.18
N GLU A 206 -5.60 -7.26 8.97
CA GLU A 206 -5.76 -8.01 10.22
C GLU A 206 -6.72 -7.25 11.12
N GLY A 207 -7.87 -7.90 11.39
CA GLY A 207 -8.94 -7.38 12.23
C GLY A 207 -8.63 -7.46 13.72
#